data_52b5ecbe3efcc075868d9477c293fe40
#
_entry.id   52b5ecbe3efcc075868d9477c293fe40
#
_cell.length_a   1.000
_cell.length_b   1.000
_cell.length_c   1.000
_cell.angle_alpha   90.00
_cell.angle_beta   90.00
_cell.angle_gamma   90.00
#
_symmetry.space_group_name_H-M   'P 1'
#
loop_
_entity.id
_entity.type
_entity.pdbx_description
1 polymer ?
#
loop_
_entity_poly.entity_id
_entity_poly.type
_entity_poly.pdbx_seq_one_letter_code
_entity_poly.pdbx_strand_id
1 'polypeptide(L)'
;MKKKFLSVLLTSALVAAMLTGCGSKTPANEGNTATETTDTTQTQGETATDETGAGNAATKTNVAQTNLEYKGELELMHFSTSEESEGNGGSDGFRTVLADWQTVHPDIKIVENVLANDDYKTQIATLAAANDLPDVFLLQGMNTKAWAAQGLVLDMTEIIEKSPYASQYDNSLYYPFTADGKVYGLPVLTGGTCAVVMYDSAKWKEAGFDTFPETWNDVLKAKDYFADQGIDTIAFGNGGKWQVNSTFLSTIGDRFTGGDWTHNLIEKKGAAFTDQPFVDALKFTKDIFASGIFNADFNAISNEDAREYYIAGDAAAYIGGNWDVSYIQSALKDTDLYGTTKFAVLPQPDGATASYKTHDFGLGYSVAISPKVANDPAKLEAAKDLAYELTGPAFAEYVATNYALGGLTKVADVDLSGFDQFTVDFYNYQYVDNKACEIYDSYISSAVWDVLNTDLQSMLNGEISPEDVAKNAQKAYEDNY
;
A
#
# COMPACT_ATOMS: atom_id res chain seq x y z
N MET A 1 -47.31 -32.67 -6.72
CA MET A 1 -46.75 -33.98 -7.12
C MET A 1 -45.34 -34.09 -6.54
N LYS A 2 -45.15 -35.14 -5.76
CA LYS A 2 -43.91 -35.43 -5.01
C LYS A 2 -42.83 -35.94 -5.99
N LYS A 3 -41.58 -35.58 -5.80
CA LYS A 3 -40.45 -36.48 -5.99
C LYS A 3 -39.29 -36.10 -5.07
N LYS A 4 -39.00 -37.03 -4.16
CA LYS A 4 -37.81 -37.14 -3.30
C LYS A 4 -36.69 -37.81 -4.12
N PHE A 5 -35.45 -37.49 -3.85
CA PHE A 5 -34.24 -38.34 -3.99
C PHE A 5 -33.17 -37.72 -3.13
N LEU A 6 -32.72 -38.29 -2.19
CA LEU A 6 -32.01 -39.48 -1.71
C LEU A 6 -30.53 -39.14 -1.50
N SER A 7 -30.17 -39.02 -0.22
CA SER A 7 -28.82 -38.91 0.32
C SER A 7 -28.03 -40.21 0.15
N VAL A 8 -26.73 -40.13 -0.12
CA VAL A 8 -25.78 -41.21 0.14
C VAL A 8 -24.60 -40.64 0.91
N LEU A 9 -24.50 -41.05 2.19
CA LEU A 9 -23.30 -41.03 3.00
C LEU A 9 -22.33 -42.11 2.51
N LEU A 10 -21.05 -41.81 2.47
CA LEU A 10 -20.00 -42.83 2.59
C LEU A 10 -18.90 -42.32 3.51
N THR A 11 -18.86 -42.93 4.69
CA THR A 11 -17.79 -42.92 5.70
C THR A 11 -16.79 -44.05 5.41
N SER A 12 -15.55 -43.81 5.83
CA SER A 12 -14.52 -44.79 6.31
C SER A 12 -13.17 -44.50 5.64
N ALA A 13 -12.00 -44.64 6.25
CA ALA A 13 -11.54 -44.96 7.57
C ALA A 13 -10.00 -44.77 7.55
N LEU A 14 -9.45 -44.42 8.69
CA LEU A 14 -7.99 -44.40 8.97
C LEU A 14 -7.34 -45.77 8.74
N VAL A 15 -6.07 -45.77 8.26
CA VAL A 15 -5.04 -46.70 8.75
C VAL A 15 -3.67 -45.99 8.75
N ALA A 16 -3.07 -45.93 9.92
CA ALA A 16 -1.65 -45.62 10.15
C ALA A 16 -0.80 -46.88 9.98
N ALA A 17 0.36 -46.76 9.40
CA ALA A 17 1.43 -47.72 9.61
C ALA A 17 2.80 -47.06 9.50
N MET A 18 3.59 -47.31 10.51
CA MET A 18 4.96 -46.84 10.75
C MET A 18 6.02 -47.77 10.10
N LEU A 19 7.15 -47.14 9.83
CA LEU A 19 8.54 -47.57 10.10
C LEU A 19 9.27 -48.57 9.20
N THR A 20 10.45 -48.09 8.85
CA THR A 20 11.81 -48.72 8.81
C THR A 20 12.32 -49.32 7.51
N GLY A 21 13.55 -48.90 7.19
CA GLY A 21 14.57 -49.80 6.66
C GLY A 21 15.47 -49.25 5.56
N CYS A 22 16.69 -49.00 5.90
CA CYS A 22 17.88 -48.81 5.06
C CYS A 22 18.11 -49.87 3.98
N GLY A 23 18.78 -49.47 2.88
CA GLY A 23 19.62 -50.43 2.17
C GLY A 23 19.79 -50.23 0.67
N SER A 24 20.89 -49.66 0.34
CA SER A 24 21.70 -49.56 -0.89
C SER A 24 21.52 -50.54 -2.05
N LYS A 25 21.83 -49.99 -3.24
CA LYS A 25 22.51 -50.50 -4.47
C LYS A 25 21.70 -50.58 -5.75
N THR A 26 22.18 -49.77 -6.70
CA THR A 26 22.00 -49.81 -8.17
C THR A 26 22.51 -51.14 -8.77
N PRO A 27 22.21 -51.58 -10.03
CA PRO A 27 22.12 -50.79 -11.24
C PRO A 27 21.10 -51.24 -12.35
N ALA A 28 20.90 -50.32 -13.29
CA ALA A 28 20.75 -50.44 -14.76
C ALA A 28 19.52 -51.09 -15.42
N ASN A 29 18.88 -50.30 -16.19
CA ASN A 29 18.66 -50.30 -17.65
C ASN A 29 17.25 -50.63 -18.19
N GLU A 30 16.82 -49.72 -19.06
CA GLU A 30 15.93 -49.82 -20.22
C GLU A 30 14.40 -49.93 -20.05
N GLY A 31 13.73 -48.96 -20.71
CA GLY A 31 12.45 -49.23 -21.36
C GLY A 31 11.34 -48.22 -21.14
N ASN A 32 11.38 -47.15 -21.89
CA ASN A 32 10.29 -46.44 -22.58
C ASN A 32 8.83 -46.73 -22.16
N THR A 33 8.07 -45.75 -21.70
CA THR A 33 6.86 -45.21 -22.31
C THR A 33 6.16 -44.13 -21.43
N ALA A 34 5.67 -43.13 -22.08
CA ALA A 34 5.01 -41.91 -21.57
C ALA A 34 3.82 -42.17 -20.64
N THR A 35 3.62 -41.28 -19.67
CA THR A 35 2.32 -40.64 -19.37
C THR A 35 2.39 -39.60 -18.25
N GLU A 36 1.91 -38.42 -18.57
CA GLU A 36 1.32 -37.36 -17.74
C GLU A 36 1.98 -36.90 -16.45
N THR A 37 2.65 -35.80 -16.55
CA THR A 37 3.09 -34.92 -15.47
C THR A 37 2.00 -33.93 -15.11
N THR A 38 1.53 -33.97 -13.88
CA THR A 38 0.85 -32.84 -13.24
C THR A 38 1.91 -31.82 -12.86
N ASP A 39 1.83 -30.66 -13.46
CA ASP A 39 2.75 -29.54 -13.32
C ASP A 39 2.43 -28.80 -12.02
N THR A 40 3.34 -28.80 -11.10
CA THR A 40 3.36 -27.88 -9.95
C THR A 40 4.33 -26.78 -10.33
N THR A 41 3.76 -25.67 -10.77
CA THR A 41 4.52 -24.46 -11.17
C THR A 41 5.18 -23.86 -9.94
N GLN A 42 6.46 -24.10 -9.78
CA GLN A 42 7.33 -23.21 -8.99
C GLN A 42 7.65 -22.02 -9.87
N THR A 43 7.17 -20.84 -9.48
CA THR A 43 7.57 -19.56 -10.09
C THR A 43 9.04 -19.33 -9.76
N GLN A 44 9.91 -19.60 -10.71
CA GLN A 44 11.31 -19.15 -10.67
C GLN A 44 11.33 -17.66 -11.02
N GLY A 45 12.03 -16.87 -10.20
CA GLY A 45 12.34 -15.48 -10.47
C GLY A 45 12.99 -15.33 -11.85
N GLU A 46 12.49 -14.39 -12.62
CA GLU A 46 13.08 -14.01 -13.91
C GLU A 46 14.47 -13.43 -13.69
N THR A 47 15.48 -14.18 -14.10
CA THR A 47 16.81 -13.63 -14.36
C THR A 47 16.76 -12.92 -15.69
N ALA A 48 16.85 -11.59 -15.69
CA ALA A 48 17.03 -10.80 -16.88
C ALA A 48 18.30 -11.25 -17.64
N THR A 49 18.12 -11.72 -18.86
CA THR A 49 19.23 -12.06 -19.76
C THR A 49 19.83 -10.81 -20.35
N ASP A 50 21.12 -10.69 -20.13
CA ASP A 50 22.06 -9.71 -20.63
C ASP A 50 22.02 -9.62 -22.17
N GLU A 51 21.63 -8.46 -22.71
CA GLU A 51 22.01 -8.03 -24.06
C GLU A 51 22.99 -6.85 -23.94
N THR A 52 24.27 -7.18 -24.02
CA THR A 52 25.34 -6.20 -24.14
C THR A 52 25.28 -5.49 -25.49
N GLY A 53 24.72 -4.29 -25.48
CA GLY A 53 24.81 -3.33 -26.55
C GLY A 53 25.30 -1.99 -25.97
N ALA A 54 26.62 -1.73 -26.02
CA ALA A 54 27.18 -0.45 -25.65
C ALA A 54 26.77 0.64 -26.66
N GLY A 55 25.64 1.27 -26.40
CA GLY A 55 25.23 2.55 -26.94
C GLY A 55 24.77 3.38 -25.77
N ASN A 56 25.22 4.62 -25.64
CA ASN A 56 24.69 5.58 -24.65
C ASN A 56 23.16 5.67 -24.82
N ALA A 57 22.41 4.83 -24.12
CA ALA A 57 20.98 4.99 -24.00
C ALA A 57 20.75 6.30 -23.23
N ALA A 58 20.02 7.24 -23.81
CA ALA A 58 19.64 8.47 -23.12
C ALA A 58 18.74 8.09 -21.94
N THR A 59 19.06 8.58 -20.75
CA THR A 59 18.20 8.46 -19.56
C THR A 59 16.89 9.20 -19.81
N LYS A 60 15.81 8.72 -19.20
CA LYS A 60 14.48 9.37 -19.23
C LYS A 60 14.35 10.43 -18.14
N THR A 61 15.21 10.36 -17.13
CA THR A 61 15.20 11.24 -15.95
C THR A 61 16.55 11.98 -15.81
N ASN A 62 16.58 12.97 -14.93
CA ASN A 62 17.78 13.75 -14.65
C ASN A 62 18.64 13.13 -13.53
N VAL A 63 18.78 11.80 -13.50
CA VAL A 63 19.67 11.10 -12.57
C VAL A 63 21.09 11.65 -12.67
N ALA A 64 21.66 12.01 -11.51
CA ALA A 64 23.00 12.60 -11.46
C ALA A 64 24.08 11.58 -11.81
N GLN A 65 25.06 12.01 -12.61
CA GLN A 65 26.25 11.22 -12.90
C GLN A 65 27.30 11.47 -11.81
N THR A 66 27.26 10.66 -10.76
CA THR A 66 28.25 10.69 -9.69
C THR A 66 29.41 9.75 -9.98
N ASN A 67 30.61 10.08 -9.48
CA ASN A 67 31.76 9.20 -9.65
C ASN A 67 31.88 8.26 -8.46
N LEU A 68 31.30 7.07 -8.57
CA LEU A 68 31.32 6.03 -7.54
C LEU A 68 32.53 5.10 -7.72
N GLU A 69 33.26 4.84 -6.63
CA GLU A 69 34.40 3.92 -6.62
C GLU A 69 33.97 2.45 -6.55
N TYR A 70 32.77 2.20 -6.05
CA TYR A 70 32.24 0.84 -5.89
C TYR A 70 31.98 0.19 -7.23
N LYS A 71 32.38 -1.08 -7.35
CA LYS A 71 32.16 -1.94 -8.50
C LYS A 71 31.79 -3.31 -7.99
N GLY A 72 30.53 -3.68 -8.13
CA GLY A 72 30.06 -4.95 -7.60
C GLY A 72 28.53 -5.01 -7.52
N GLU A 73 28.03 -5.88 -6.67
CA GLU A 73 26.59 -6.09 -6.52
C GLU A 73 26.02 -5.28 -5.35
N LEU A 74 24.89 -4.62 -5.60
CA LEU A 74 24.08 -3.93 -4.60
C LEU A 74 22.70 -4.59 -4.57
N GLU A 75 22.35 -5.20 -3.44
CA GLU A 75 21.04 -5.86 -3.24
C GLU A 75 19.97 -4.82 -2.99
N LEU A 76 18.91 -4.85 -3.79
CA LEU A 76 17.74 -3.99 -3.64
C LEU A 76 16.47 -4.81 -3.54
N MET A 77 15.64 -4.54 -2.52
CA MET A 77 14.33 -5.18 -2.39
C MET A 77 13.20 -4.16 -2.33
N HIS A 78 12.21 -4.34 -3.21
CA HIS A 78 11.06 -3.44 -3.32
C HIS A 78 9.83 -4.19 -3.87
N PHE A 79 8.69 -3.48 -3.97
CA PHE A 79 7.45 -4.04 -4.51
C PHE A 79 6.96 -3.39 -5.80
N SER A 80 7.70 -2.44 -6.38
CA SER A 80 7.35 -1.85 -7.67
C SER A 80 7.60 -2.87 -8.79
N THR A 81 6.66 -3.78 -9.01
CA THR A 81 6.73 -4.76 -10.10
C THR A 81 6.56 -4.08 -11.46
N SER A 82 6.95 -4.73 -12.55
CA SER A 82 6.71 -4.20 -13.91
C SER A 82 5.22 -4.07 -14.21
N GLU A 83 4.42 -5.01 -13.75
CA GLU A 83 2.97 -5.00 -13.90
C GLU A 83 2.32 -3.83 -13.15
N GLU A 84 2.73 -3.61 -11.89
CA GLU A 84 2.24 -2.47 -11.11
C GLU A 84 2.64 -1.12 -11.72
N SER A 85 3.81 -1.03 -12.34
CA SER A 85 4.30 0.19 -13.00
C SER A 85 3.41 0.64 -14.17
N GLU A 86 2.70 -0.27 -14.83
CA GLU A 86 1.77 0.07 -15.91
C GLU A 86 0.55 0.85 -15.42
N GLY A 87 0.22 0.74 -14.13
CA GLY A 87 -0.95 1.37 -13.52
C GLY A 87 -0.67 2.26 -12.31
N ASN A 88 0.58 2.41 -11.88
CA ASN A 88 0.96 3.19 -10.70
C ASN A 88 2.13 4.13 -11.01
N GLY A 89 1.85 5.43 -11.05
CA GLY A 89 2.86 6.44 -11.39
C GLY A 89 4.05 6.50 -10.42
N GLY A 90 3.84 6.15 -9.13
CA GLY A 90 4.93 6.04 -8.17
C GLY A 90 5.86 4.87 -8.47
N SER A 91 5.29 3.70 -8.76
CA SER A 91 6.05 2.51 -9.15
C SER A 91 6.75 2.70 -10.49
N ASP A 92 6.12 3.35 -11.48
CA ASP A 92 6.75 3.67 -12.74
C ASP A 92 7.94 4.64 -12.57
N GLY A 93 7.75 5.69 -11.77
CA GLY A 93 8.83 6.63 -11.43
C GLY A 93 10.01 5.94 -10.75
N PHE A 94 9.73 5.08 -9.77
CA PHE A 94 10.76 4.31 -9.06
C PHE A 94 11.57 3.43 -10.02
N ARG A 95 10.92 2.64 -10.86
CA ARG A 95 11.60 1.77 -11.84
C ARG A 95 12.32 2.54 -12.91
N THR A 96 11.77 3.66 -13.38
CA THR A 96 12.42 4.50 -14.39
C THR A 96 13.72 5.12 -13.84
N VAL A 97 13.67 5.69 -12.63
CA VAL A 97 14.88 6.24 -11.99
C VAL A 97 15.92 5.15 -11.71
N LEU A 98 15.47 3.97 -11.25
CA LEU A 98 16.36 2.83 -11.02
C LEU A 98 17.09 2.39 -12.30
N ALA A 99 16.36 2.29 -13.42
CA ALA A 99 16.92 1.92 -14.72
C ALA A 99 17.90 2.98 -15.23
N ASP A 100 17.57 4.26 -15.06
CA ASP A 100 18.45 5.36 -15.44
C ASP A 100 19.71 5.42 -14.55
N TRP A 101 19.57 5.18 -13.24
CA TRP A 101 20.69 5.06 -12.32
C TRP A 101 21.62 3.90 -12.71
N GLN A 102 21.07 2.74 -13.07
CA GLN A 102 21.85 1.60 -13.57
C GLN A 102 22.59 1.95 -14.88
N THR A 103 21.97 2.78 -15.74
CA THR A 103 22.59 3.25 -17.00
C THR A 103 23.79 4.16 -16.75
N VAL A 104 23.72 5.04 -15.74
CA VAL A 104 24.85 5.95 -15.42
C VAL A 104 25.92 5.27 -14.56
N HIS A 105 25.60 4.14 -13.91
CA HIS A 105 26.52 3.35 -13.08
C HIS A 105 26.66 1.89 -13.56
N PRO A 106 27.14 1.65 -14.79
CA PRO A 106 27.15 0.30 -15.40
C PRO A 106 28.08 -0.70 -14.71
N ASP A 107 29.02 -0.22 -13.89
CA ASP A 107 29.95 -1.07 -13.12
C ASP A 107 29.33 -1.59 -11.81
N ILE A 108 28.15 -1.11 -11.42
CA ILE A 108 27.41 -1.53 -10.22
C ILE A 108 26.20 -2.32 -10.69
N LYS A 109 26.15 -3.61 -10.35
CA LYS A 109 25.01 -4.46 -10.68
C LYS A 109 23.98 -4.40 -9.56
N ILE A 110 22.78 -3.97 -9.86
CA ILE A 110 21.64 -4.12 -8.93
C ILE A 110 21.15 -5.56 -8.96
N VAL A 111 21.12 -6.20 -7.80
CA VAL A 111 20.48 -7.50 -7.60
C VAL A 111 19.09 -7.22 -7.03
N GLU A 112 18.12 -7.12 -7.92
CA GLU A 112 16.74 -6.81 -7.58
C GLU A 112 16.01 -8.04 -7.01
N ASN A 113 15.31 -7.87 -5.89
CA ASN A 113 14.29 -8.78 -5.40
C ASN A 113 12.96 -8.02 -5.37
N VAL A 114 12.08 -8.35 -6.31
CA VAL A 114 10.82 -7.63 -6.53
C VAL A 114 9.66 -8.58 -6.26
N LEU A 115 8.74 -8.19 -5.39
CA LEU A 115 7.56 -8.96 -5.00
C LEU A 115 6.34 -8.06 -5.01
N ALA A 116 5.16 -8.65 -5.17
CA ALA A 116 3.91 -7.93 -4.92
C ALA A 116 3.87 -7.40 -3.47
N ASN A 117 3.13 -6.32 -3.22
CA ASN A 117 3.19 -5.58 -1.95
C ASN A 117 3.01 -6.46 -0.70
N ASP A 118 2.02 -7.37 -0.67
CA ASP A 118 1.77 -8.22 0.50
C ASP A 118 2.81 -9.31 0.68
N ASP A 119 3.33 -9.89 -0.41
CA ASP A 119 4.45 -10.83 -0.39
C ASP A 119 5.74 -10.11 0.06
N TYR A 120 5.94 -8.87 -0.40
CA TYR A 120 7.05 -8.02 0.05
C TYR A 120 7.04 -7.83 1.56
N LYS A 121 5.90 -7.43 2.14
CA LYS A 121 5.74 -7.24 3.59
C LYS A 121 6.11 -8.49 4.38
N THR A 122 5.63 -9.64 3.91
CA THR A 122 5.91 -10.95 4.54
C THR A 122 7.39 -11.32 4.46
N GLN A 123 7.97 -11.17 3.27
CA GLN A 123 9.36 -11.54 3.03
C GLN A 123 10.34 -10.62 3.75
N ILE A 124 10.15 -9.31 3.69
CA ILE A 124 11.06 -8.36 4.33
C ILE A 124 11.04 -8.49 5.87
N ALA A 125 9.87 -8.78 6.47
CA ALA A 125 9.76 -9.09 7.90
C ALA A 125 10.51 -10.38 8.27
N THR A 126 10.47 -11.40 7.41
CA THR A 126 11.23 -12.65 7.60
C THR A 126 12.73 -12.39 7.56
N LEU A 127 13.20 -11.60 6.60
CA LEU A 127 14.62 -11.22 6.48
C LEU A 127 15.07 -10.34 7.66
N ALA A 128 14.23 -9.44 8.13
CA ALA A 128 14.50 -8.65 9.33
C ALA A 128 14.66 -9.52 10.56
N ALA A 129 13.76 -10.49 10.77
CA ALA A 129 13.85 -11.44 11.88
C ALA A 129 15.11 -12.32 11.82
N ALA A 130 15.60 -12.62 10.62
CA ALA A 130 16.84 -13.36 10.38
C ALA A 130 18.11 -12.48 10.48
N ASN A 131 17.97 -11.15 10.63
CA ASN A 131 19.04 -10.16 10.51
C ASN A 131 19.81 -10.25 9.18
N ASP A 132 19.05 -10.47 8.09
CA ASP A 132 19.55 -10.70 6.73
C ASP A 132 18.86 -9.77 5.72
N LEU A 133 18.64 -8.52 6.11
CA LEU A 133 18.05 -7.51 5.24
C LEU A 133 18.97 -7.23 4.04
N PRO A 134 18.41 -6.93 2.84
CA PRO A 134 19.16 -6.47 1.67
C PRO A 134 19.94 -5.19 1.95
N ASP A 135 20.83 -4.81 1.04
CA ASP A 135 21.64 -3.60 1.19
C ASP A 135 20.77 -2.34 1.24
N VAL A 136 19.81 -2.25 0.30
CA VAL A 136 18.81 -1.18 0.19
C VAL A 136 17.42 -1.82 0.10
N PHE A 137 16.45 -1.24 0.77
CA PHE A 137 15.09 -1.80 0.78
C PHE A 137 14.06 -0.72 1.15
N LEU A 138 12.78 -1.02 0.92
CA LEU A 138 11.68 -0.16 1.32
C LEU A 138 11.27 -0.45 2.76
N LEU A 139 11.48 0.52 3.66
CA LEU A 139 11.10 0.43 5.07
C LEU A 139 9.69 1.00 5.27
N GLN A 140 8.78 0.21 5.84
CA GLN A 140 7.49 0.73 6.29
C GLN A 140 7.64 1.60 7.54
N GLY A 141 6.92 2.73 7.57
CA GLY A 141 6.95 3.67 8.69
C GLY A 141 6.65 3.00 10.04
N MET A 142 5.65 2.12 10.10
CA MET A 142 5.27 1.37 11.31
C MET A 142 6.38 0.48 11.89
N ASN A 143 7.36 0.07 11.08
CA ASN A 143 8.47 -0.79 11.50
C ASN A 143 9.68 0.01 11.97
N THR A 144 9.75 1.30 11.66
CA THR A 144 10.95 2.13 11.87
C THR A 144 11.46 2.05 13.31
N LYS A 145 10.59 2.31 14.30
CA LYS A 145 10.99 2.35 15.72
C LYS A 145 11.51 0.99 16.21
N ALA A 146 10.79 -0.08 15.86
CA ALA A 146 11.18 -1.43 16.28
C ALA A 146 12.48 -1.89 15.62
N TRP A 147 12.66 -1.63 14.32
CA TRP A 147 13.86 -2.05 13.60
C TRP A 147 15.07 -1.17 13.93
N ALA A 148 14.88 0.12 14.19
CA ALA A 148 15.93 0.99 14.70
C ALA A 148 16.44 0.54 16.08
N ALA A 149 15.54 0.20 17.00
CA ALA A 149 15.90 -0.30 18.33
C ALA A 149 16.66 -1.64 18.27
N GLN A 150 16.40 -2.47 17.25
CA GLN A 150 17.11 -3.73 17.01
C GLN A 150 18.41 -3.55 16.21
N GLY A 151 18.72 -2.34 15.73
CA GLY A 151 19.90 -2.08 14.89
C GLY A 151 19.81 -2.69 13.49
N LEU A 152 18.61 -2.89 12.96
CA LEU A 152 18.36 -3.49 11.65
C LEU A 152 18.40 -2.46 10.50
N VAL A 153 18.29 -1.17 10.81
CA VAL A 153 18.28 -0.06 9.86
C VAL A 153 19.40 0.93 10.22
N LEU A 154 20.04 1.47 9.19
CA LEU A 154 21.12 2.46 9.35
C LEU A 154 20.53 3.82 9.77
N ASP A 155 21.16 4.49 10.73
CA ASP A 155 20.89 5.89 11.04
C ASP A 155 21.30 6.75 9.84
N MET A 156 20.34 7.32 9.15
CA MET A 156 20.53 8.12 7.94
C MET A 156 20.55 9.62 8.21
N THR A 157 20.47 10.07 9.46
CA THR A 157 20.37 11.50 9.81
C THR A 157 21.47 12.34 9.16
N GLU A 158 22.74 11.98 9.42
CA GLU A 158 23.86 12.69 8.79
C GLU A 158 23.97 12.45 7.27
N ILE A 159 23.51 11.29 6.79
CA ILE A 159 23.49 10.97 5.37
C ILE A 159 22.54 11.94 4.66
N ILE A 160 21.35 12.15 5.22
CA ILE A 160 20.34 13.06 4.70
C ILE A 160 20.81 14.51 4.75
N GLU A 161 21.41 14.94 5.86
CA GLU A 161 21.95 16.29 6.00
C GLU A 161 23.08 16.61 5.00
N LYS A 162 23.83 15.59 4.60
CA LYS A 162 24.94 15.70 3.61
C LYS A 162 24.52 15.40 2.19
N SER A 163 23.25 15.06 1.95
CA SER A 163 22.72 14.83 0.61
C SER A 163 22.89 16.07 -0.26
N PRO A 164 23.20 15.92 -1.55
CA PRO A 164 23.21 17.03 -2.50
C PRO A 164 21.81 17.68 -2.63
N TYR A 165 20.78 16.99 -2.21
CA TYR A 165 19.39 17.42 -2.29
C TYR A 165 18.79 17.86 -0.92
N ALA A 166 19.58 17.89 0.14
CA ALA A 166 19.13 18.17 1.52
C ALA A 166 18.25 19.42 1.65
N SER A 167 18.60 20.50 0.93
CA SER A 167 17.86 21.77 0.96
C SER A 167 16.52 21.72 0.19
N GLN A 168 16.30 20.69 -0.61
CA GLN A 168 15.12 20.51 -1.44
C GLN A 168 14.10 19.57 -0.79
N TYR A 169 14.52 18.79 0.20
CA TYR A 169 13.64 17.82 0.87
C TYR A 169 12.59 18.50 1.76
N ASP A 170 11.41 17.89 1.81
CA ASP A 170 10.37 18.27 2.77
C ASP A 170 10.54 17.50 4.08
N ASN A 171 11.17 18.14 5.06
CA ASN A 171 11.47 17.53 6.34
C ASN A 171 10.21 17.15 7.15
N SER A 172 9.05 17.72 6.84
CA SER A 172 7.79 17.36 7.49
C SER A 172 7.38 15.91 7.22
N LEU A 173 7.92 15.32 6.12
CA LEU A 173 7.62 13.97 5.69
C LEU A 173 8.45 12.88 6.41
N TYR A 174 9.42 13.26 7.26
CA TYR A 174 10.28 12.27 7.94
C TYR A 174 9.64 11.62 9.16
N TYR A 175 8.54 12.14 9.67
CA TYR A 175 7.98 11.71 10.94
C TYR A 175 7.78 10.18 11.08
N PRO A 176 7.17 9.45 10.11
CA PRO A 176 7.00 7.99 10.22
C PRO A 176 8.32 7.20 10.24
N PHE A 177 9.38 7.80 9.71
CA PHE A 177 10.71 7.18 9.57
C PHE A 177 11.70 7.69 10.62
N THR A 178 11.18 8.30 11.70
CA THR A 178 11.98 8.86 12.78
C THR A 178 11.80 8.04 14.06
N ALA A 179 12.90 7.70 14.72
CA ALA A 179 12.92 7.10 16.05
C ALA A 179 14.03 7.75 16.89
N ASP A 180 13.73 8.12 18.14
CA ASP A 180 14.67 8.74 19.07
C ASP A 180 15.42 9.95 18.48
N GLY A 181 14.72 10.78 17.70
CA GLY A 181 15.26 11.98 17.05
C GLY A 181 16.19 11.72 15.87
N LYS A 182 16.25 10.48 15.35
CA LYS A 182 17.06 10.06 14.21
C LYS A 182 16.18 9.59 13.07
N VAL A 183 16.58 9.88 11.83
CA VAL A 183 15.88 9.47 10.63
C VAL A 183 16.51 8.21 10.06
N TYR A 184 15.70 7.22 9.70
CA TYR A 184 16.15 5.89 9.26
C TYR A 184 15.79 5.55 7.80
N GLY A 185 15.18 6.48 7.07
CA GLY A 185 14.87 6.30 5.66
C GLY A 185 14.46 7.60 4.99
N LEU A 186 14.68 7.67 3.68
CA LEU A 186 14.20 8.74 2.82
C LEU A 186 12.82 8.38 2.29
N PRO A 187 11.77 9.15 2.61
CA PRO A 187 10.42 8.90 2.08
C PRO A 187 10.40 8.76 0.57
N VAL A 188 9.73 7.72 0.10
CA VAL A 188 9.59 7.40 -1.33
C VAL A 188 8.12 7.05 -1.62
N LEU A 189 7.79 6.97 -2.90
CA LEU A 189 6.43 6.75 -3.38
C LEU A 189 5.51 7.92 -3.01
N THR A 190 5.30 8.65 -3.96
CA THR A 190 4.72 9.95 -4.21
C THR A 190 3.42 10.27 -3.50
N GLY A 191 3.37 11.50 -3.01
CA GLY A 191 2.14 12.18 -2.62
C GLY A 191 1.49 11.66 -1.37
N GLY A 192 2.15 10.69 -0.69
CA GLY A 192 1.56 9.95 0.41
C GLY A 192 0.45 8.99 -0.06
N THR A 193 0.07 8.07 0.80
CA THR A 193 -1.13 7.27 0.62
C THR A 193 -2.33 8.09 1.08
N CYS A 194 -3.42 8.12 0.31
CA CYS A 194 -4.67 8.74 0.73
C CYS A 194 -5.88 7.91 0.28
N ALA A 195 -6.87 7.82 1.16
CA ALA A 195 -8.15 7.23 0.81
C ALA A 195 -8.93 8.14 -0.13
N VAL A 196 -9.63 7.55 -1.08
CA VAL A 196 -10.45 8.27 -2.05
C VAL A 196 -11.72 7.49 -2.37
N VAL A 197 -12.84 8.20 -2.48
CA VAL A 197 -14.05 7.68 -3.11
C VAL A 197 -14.01 8.05 -4.59
N MET A 198 -13.93 7.05 -5.45
CA MET A 198 -14.13 7.20 -6.89
C MET A 198 -15.58 6.83 -7.21
N TYR A 199 -16.32 7.69 -7.92
CA TYR A 199 -17.74 7.46 -8.16
C TYR A 199 -18.17 7.87 -9.56
N ASP A 200 -19.17 7.16 -10.09
CA ASP A 200 -19.80 7.51 -11.37
C ASP A 200 -20.84 8.63 -11.15
N SER A 201 -20.46 9.86 -11.47
CA SER A 201 -21.31 11.04 -11.26
C SER A 201 -22.62 10.98 -12.06
N ALA A 202 -22.66 10.25 -13.19
CA ALA A 202 -23.90 10.08 -13.96
C ALA A 202 -24.88 9.16 -13.21
N LYS A 203 -24.42 8.00 -12.71
CA LYS A 203 -25.26 7.07 -11.92
C LYS A 203 -25.77 7.73 -10.63
N TRP A 204 -24.90 8.46 -9.90
CA TRP A 204 -25.32 9.17 -8.69
C TRP A 204 -26.33 10.28 -8.98
N LYS A 205 -26.19 10.97 -10.12
CA LYS A 205 -27.19 11.97 -10.55
C LYS A 205 -28.53 11.32 -10.86
N GLU A 206 -28.57 10.17 -11.49
CA GLU A 206 -29.79 9.40 -11.73
C GLU A 206 -30.44 8.93 -10.41
N ALA A 207 -29.63 8.63 -9.38
CA ALA A 207 -30.10 8.34 -8.03
C ALA A 207 -30.56 9.58 -7.25
N GLY A 208 -30.47 10.78 -7.85
CA GLY A 208 -30.95 12.05 -7.27
C GLY A 208 -29.90 12.89 -6.57
N PHE A 209 -28.62 12.62 -6.79
CA PHE A 209 -27.49 13.35 -6.18
C PHE A 209 -26.62 14.02 -7.25
N ASP A 210 -26.54 15.33 -7.28
CA ASP A 210 -25.69 16.07 -8.25
C ASP A 210 -24.19 15.85 -8.03
N THR A 211 -23.79 15.50 -6.79
CA THR A 211 -22.42 15.13 -6.39
C THR A 211 -22.49 13.93 -5.46
N PHE A 212 -21.35 13.30 -5.16
CA PHE A 212 -21.32 12.26 -4.13
C PHE A 212 -21.83 12.81 -2.79
N PRO A 213 -22.69 12.05 -2.05
CA PRO A 213 -23.30 12.54 -0.82
C PRO A 213 -22.28 12.91 0.25
N GLU A 214 -22.54 14.02 0.96
CA GLU A 214 -21.67 14.49 2.05
C GLU A 214 -21.91 13.75 3.37
N THR A 215 -23.01 12.97 3.50
CA THR A 215 -23.32 12.20 4.70
C THR A 215 -23.59 10.74 4.37
N TRP A 216 -23.23 9.83 5.28
CA TRP A 216 -23.56 8.41 5.13
C TRP A 216 -25.06 8.13 5.10
N ASN A 217 -25.86 8.94 5.79
CA ASN A 217 -27.32 8.84 5.72
C ASN A 217 -27.86 9.12 4.30
N ASP A 218 -27.22 10.01 3.55
CA ASP A 218 -27.61 10.27 2.17
C ASP A 218 -27.13 9.14 1.23
N VAL A 219 -25.94 8.55 1.49
CA VAL A 219 -25.50 7.34 0.79
C VAL A 219 -26.49 6.19 0.99
N LEU A 220 -26.94 5.98 2.22
CA LEU A 220 -27.95 4.95 2.54
C LEU A 220 -29.27 5.12 1.79
N LYS A 221 -29.67 6.36 1.43
CA LYS A 221 -30.88 6.60 0.63
C LYS A 221 -30.74 6.13 -0.82
N ALA A 222 -29.54 6.07 -1.36
CA ALA A 222 -29.28 5.61 -2.72
C ALA A 222 -29.22 4.08 -2.85
N LYS A 223 -29.10 3.37 -1.73
CA LYS A 223 -28.92 1.91 -1.71
C LYS A 223 -29.97 1.15 -2.52
N ASP A 224 -31.25 1.41 -2.24
CA ASP A 224 -32.35 0.68 -2.88
C ASP A 224 -32.39 0.99 -4.40
N TYR A 225 -32.07 2.23 -4.79
CA TYR A 225 -31.98 2.61 -6.21
C TYR A 225 -30.92 1.78 -6.95
N PHE A 226 -29.72 1.63 -6.39
CA PHE A 226 -28.66 0.86 -7.04
C PHE A 226 -28.94 -0.65 -6.98
N ALA A 227 -29.51 -1.15 -5.89
CA ALA A 227 -29.93 -2.55 -5.77
C ALA A 227 -30.99 -2.92 -6.83
N ASP A 228 -31.94 -2.02 -7.12
CA ASP A 228 -32.93 -2.19 -8.21
C ASP A 228 -32.30 -2.20 -9.61
N GLN A 229 -31.12 -1.61 -9.78
CA GLN A 229 -30.31 -1.68 -11.00
C GLN A 229 -29.44 -2.95 -11.05
N GLY A 230 -29.36 -3.72 -9.97
CA GLY A 230 -28.53 -4.91 -9.84
C GLY A 230 -27.03 -4.61 -9.69
N ILE A 231 -26.69 -3.43 -9.17
CA ILE A 231 -25.30 -3.00 -8.90
C ILE A 231 -25.11 -2.66 -7.42
N ASP A 232 -23.88 -2.77 -6.94
CA ASP A 232 -23.53 -2.36 -5.59
C ASP A 232 -23.46 -0.82 -5.47
N THR A 233 -23.82 -0.29 -4.30
CA THR A 233 -23.70 1.15 -4.06
C THR A 233 -22.24 1.56 -4.02
N ILE A 234 -21.41 0.78 -3.32
CA ILE A 234 -19.97 1.00 -3.16
C ILE A 234 -19.24 -0.34 -3.22
N ALA A 235 -18.25 -0.46 -4.09
CA ALA A 235 -17.29 -1.56 -4.05
C ALA A 235 -16.21 -1.29 -2.98
N PHE A 236 -15.87 -2.33 -2.21
CA PHE A 236 -14.82 -2.31 -1.19
C PHE A 236 -14.20 -3.69 -1.04
N GLY A 237 -12.90 -3.79 -0.81
CA GLY A 237 -12.19 -5.05 -0.59
C GLY A 237 -11.35 -5.01 0.67
N ASN A 238 -11.55 -5.97 1.59
CA ASN A 238 -10.84 -6.09 2.86
C ASN A 238 -10.23 -7.49 3.07
N GLY A 239 -10.08 -8.29 2.02
CA GLY A 239 -9.46 -9.61 2.12
C GLY A 239 -8.02 -9.55 2.64
N GLY A 240 -7.28 -8.50 2.29
CA GLY A 240 -5.96 -8.20 2.84
C GLY A 240 -5.96 -7.65 4.27
N LYS A 241 -7.12 -7.45 4.90
CA LYS A 241 -7.37 -6.96 6.27
C LYS A 241 -7.02 -5.50 6.53
N TRP A 242 -6.17 -4.89 5.73
CA TRP A 242 -5.63 -3.56 6.00
C TRP A 242 -6.54 -2.41 5.52
N GLN A 243 -7.37 -2.65 4.50
CA GLN A 243 -8.14 -1.58 3.85
C GLN A 243 -9.11 -0.88 4.80
N VAL A 244 -9.84 -1.63 5.64
CA VAL A 244 -10.75 -1.01 6.62
C VAL A 244 -9.98 -0.12 7.58
N ASN A 245 -8.80 -0.51 8.03
CA ASN A 245 -7.97 0.31 8.91
C ASN A 245 -7.42 1.54 8.18
N SER A 246 -6.75 1.33 7.05
CA SER A 246 -6.01 2.37 6.35
C SER A 246 -6.93 3.34 5.61
N THR A 247 -7.88 2.84 4.79
CA THR A 247 -8.68 3.73 3.92
C THR A 247 -9.99 4.19 4.55
N PHE A 248 -10.50 3.49 5.56
CA PHE A 248 -11.79 3.80 6.15
C PHE A 248 -11.67 4.32 7.58
N LEU A 249 -11.17 3.48 8.50
CA LEU A 249 -11.12 3.82 9.93
C LEU A 249 -10.19 5.00 10.24
N SER A 250 -9.07 5.14 9.53
CA SER A 250 -8.18 6.30 9.70
C SER A 250 -8.93 7.61 9.48
N THR A 251 -9.69 7.73 8.37
CA THR A 251 -10.50 8.91 8.09
C THR A 251 -11.71 9.03 9.03
N ILE A 252 -12.45 7.95 9.24
CA ILE A 252 -13.64 7.96 10.12
C ILE A 252 -13.25 8.18 11.58
N GLY A 253 -12.16 7.55 12.03
CA GLY A 253 -11.61 7.74 13.38
C GLY A 253 -11.29 9.20 13.66
N ASP A 254 -10.54 9.88 12.76
CA ASP A 254 -10.23 11.30 12.87
C ASP A 254 -11.47 12.17 13.07
N ARG A 255 -12.56 11.86 12.36
CA ARG A 255 -13.83 12.62 12.48
C ARG A 255 -14.52 12.49 13.84
N PHE A 256 -14.26 11.39 14.56
CA PHE A 256 -14.73 11.20 15.93
C PHE A 256 -13.73 11.69 16.97
N THR A 257 -12.45 11.39 16.79
CA THR A 257 -11.40 11.66 17.78
C THR A 257 -10.80 13.07 17.66
N GLY A 258 -10.79 13.63 16.45
CA GLY A 258 -10.13 14.89 16.12
C GLY A 258 -8.64 14.73 15.80
N GLY A 259 -8.10 15.71 15.07
CA GLY A 259 -6.78 15.62 14.42
C GLY A 259 -5.57 15.45 15.32
N ASP A 260 -5.66 15.79 16.62
CA ASP A 260 -4.54 15.64 17.55
C ASP A 260 -4.48 14.26 18.22
N TRP A 261 -5.52 13.43 18.08
CA TRP A 261 -5.63 12.19 18.84
C TRP A 261 -4.52 11.20 18.48
N THR A 262 -4.26 11.02 17.19
CA THR A 262 -3.23 10.10 16.70
C THR A 262 -1.84 10.49 17.22
N HIS A 263 -1.47 11.76 17.15
CA HIS A 263 -0.22 12.25 17.72
C HIS A 263 -0.16 12.08 19.25
N ASN A 264 -1.25 12.39 19.95
CA ASN A 264 -1.34 12.20 21.39
C ASN A 264 -1.21 10.73 21.81
N LEU A 265 -1.72 9.81 20.97
CA LEU A 265 -1.55 8.36 21.17
C LEU A 265 -0.08 7.96 21.03
N ILE A 266 0.56 8.34 19.91
CA ILE A 266 1.94 7.97 19.60
C ILE A 266 2.94 8.57 20.60
N GLU A 267 2.71 9.82 21.03
CA GLU A 267 3.54 10.53 21.96
C GLU A 267 3.21 10.27 23.45
N LYS A 268 2.28 9.34 23.71
CA LYS A 268 1.81 8.98 25.08
C LYS A 268 1.28 10.17 25.88
N LYS A 269 0.57 11.07 25.21
CA LYS A 269 -0.03 12.27 25.81
C LYS A 269 -1.47 12.07 26.30
N GLY A 270 -1.82 10.85 26.68
CA GLY A 270 -3.09 10.52 27.33
C GLY A 270 -4.21 10.05 26.41
N ALA A 271 -4.03 9.99 25.08
CA ALA A 271 -4.96 9.32 24.19
C ALA A 271 -4.82 7.78 24.32
N ALA A 272 -5.92 7.08 24.12
CA ALA A 272 -6.02 5.62 24.24
C ALA A 272 -7.01 5.05 23.22
N PHE A 273 -6.75 3.84 22.73
CA PHE A 273 -7.72 3.12 21.86
C PHE A 273 -9.07 2.87 22.51
N THR A 274 -9.11 2.92 23.87
CA THR A 274 -10.37 2.78 24.63
C THR A 274 -11.10 4.10 24.84
N ASP A 275 -10.62 5.22 24.29
CA ASP A 275 -11.35 6.48 24.32
C ASP A 275 -12.70 6.36 23.64
N GLN A 276 -13.74 6.94 24.28
CA GLN A 276 -15.11 6.80 23.76
C GLN A 276 -15.28 7.24 22.30
N PRO A 277 -14.64 8.34 21.83
CA PRO A 277 -14.74 8.73 20.42
C PRO A 277 -14.18 7.66 19.46
N PHE A 278 -13.07 6.99 19.81
CA PHE A 278 -12.53 5.91 18.99
C PHE A 278 -13.44 4.67 18.98
N VAL A 279 -14.01 4.31 20.15
CA VAL A 279 -15.02 3.23 20.24
C VAL A 279 -16.26 3.57 19.42
N ASP A 280 -16.70 4.83 19.40
CA ASP A 280 -17.84 5.27 18.60
C ASP A 280 -17.53 5.22 17.08
N ALA A 281 -16.29 5.51 16.66
CA ALA A 281 -15.83 5.29 15.29
C ALA A 281 -15.87 3.80 14.89
N LEU A 282 -15.46 2.90 15.77
CA LEU A 282 -15.56 1.45 15.55
C LEU A 282 -17.01 0.97 15.44
N LYS A 283 -17.91 1.48 16.28
CA LYS A 283 -19.35 1.17 16.19
C LYS A 283 -19.93 1.64 14.87
N PHE A 284 -19.65 2.87 14.50
CA PHE A 284 -20.08 3.42 13.21
C PHE A 284 -19.57 2.56 12.06
N THR A 285 -18.27 2.21 12.06
CA THR A 285 -17.66 1.34 11.05
C THR A 285 -18.39 0.00 10.94
N LYS A 286 -18.64 -0.67 12.06
CA LYS A 286 -19.42 -1.91 12.08
C LYS A 286 -20.82 -1.75 11.48
N ASP A 287 -21.53 -0.73 11.89
CA ASP A 287 -22.93 -0.51 11.51
C ASP A 287 -23.07 -0.16 10.03
N ILE A 288 -22.16 0.67 9.48
CA ILE A 288 -22.21 1.06 8.08
C ILE A 288 -21.87 -0.10 7.15
N PHE A 289 -20.88 -0.94 7.50
CA PHE A 289 -20.58 -2.15 6.74
C PHE A 289 -21.72 -3.19 6.82
N ALA A 290 -22.41 -3.28 7.94
CA ALA A 290 -23.58 -4.14 8.10
C ALA A 290 -24.85 -3.62 7.38
N SER A 291 -24.86 -2.38 6.90
CA SER A 291 -26.03 -1.75 6.26
C SER A 291 -26.34 -2.32 4.87
N GLY A 292 -25.38 -3.00 4.23
CA GLY A 292 -25.50 -3.57 2.89
C GLY A 292 -25.37 -2.54 1.76
N ILE A 293 -24.63 -1.45 1.98
CA ILE A 293 -24.22 -0.51 0.89
C ILE A 293 -22.95 -0.96 0.18
N PHE A 294 -22.20 -1.87 0.77
CA PHE A 294 -21.02 -2.47 0.17
C PHE A 294 -21.36 -3.80 -0.50
N ASN A 295 -20.53 -4.24 -1.46
CA ASN A 295 -20.60 -5.58 -2.03
C ASN A 295 -20.60 -6.65 -0.92
N ALA A 296 -21.34 -7.74 -1.12
CA ALA A 296 -21.57 -8.73 -0.07
C ALA A 296 -20.30 -9.47 0.39
N ASP A 297 -19.32 -9.57 -0.46
CA ASP A 297 -18.04 -10.26 -0.27
C ASP A 297 -16.88 -9.34 0.12
N PHE A 298 -17.15 -8.09 0.48
CA PHE A 298 -16.14 -7.06 0.77
C PHE A 298 -15.04 -7.53 1.74
N ASN A 299 -15.38 -8.37 2.70
CA ASN A 299 -14.44 -8.83 3.74
C ASN A 299 -13.61 -10.06 3.31
N ALA A 300 -13.81 -10.54 2.08
CA ALA A 300 -13.15 -11.73 1.54
C ALA A 300 -12.31 -11.44 0.28
N ILE A 301 -12.69 -10.44 -0.51
CA ILE A 301 -11.98 -10.07 -1.74
C ILE A 301 -10.87 -9.04 -1.47
N SER A 302 -9.88 -9.00 -2.35
CA SER A 302 -8.79 -8.04 -2.29
C SER A 302 -9.25 -6.63 -2.68
N ASN A 303 -8.39 -5.63 -2.44
CA ASN A 303 -8.60 -4.27 -2.93
C ASN A 303 -8.67 -4.22 -4.46
N GLU A 304 -7.80 -4.98 -5.10
CA GLU A 304 -7.69 -5.10 -6.55
C GLU A 304 -8.97 -5.71 -7.16
N ASP A 305 -9.53 -6.77 -6.54
CA ASP A 305 -10.80 -7.37 -6.98
C ASP A 305 -11.97 -6.38 -6.85
N ALA A 306 -12.04 -5.63 -5.76
CA ALA A 306 -13.09 -4.62 -5.55
C ALA A 306 -12.99 -3.46 -6.55
N ARG A 307 -11.77 -3.06 -6.92
CA ARG A 307 -11.54 -2.06 -7.97
C ARG A 307 -12.14 -2.50 -9.30
N GLU A 308 -12.03 -3.80 -9.64
CA GLU A 308 -12.60 -4.34 -10.89
C GLU A 308 -14.14 -4.25 -10.93
N TYR A 309 -14.84 -4.34 -9.78
CA TYR A 309 -16.30 -4.11 -9.74
C TYR A 309 -16.67 -2.69 -10.20
N TYR A 310 -15.91 -1.70 -9.80
CA TYR A 310 -16.13 -0.33 -10.25
C TYR A 310 -15.82 -0.17 -11.75
N ILE A 311 -14.69 -0.70 -12.22
CA ILE A 311 -14.26 -0.64 -13.62
C ILE A 311 -15.28 -1.33 -14.53
N ALA A 312 -15.86 -2.47 -14.10
CA ALA A 312 -16.90 -3.18 -14.83
C ALA A 312 -18.26 -2.46 -14.82
N GLY A 313 -18.44 -1.47 -13.94
CA GLY A 313 -19.71 -0.78 -13.76
C GLY A 313 -20.71 -1.54 -12.88
N ASP A 314 -20.25 -2.58 -12.18
CA ASP A 314 -21.03 -3.39 -11.23
C ASP A 314 -21.19 -2.69 -9.86
N ALA A 315 -20.51 -1.57 -9.65
CA ALA A 315 -20.69 -0.70 -8.49
C ALA A 315 -20.80 0.77 -8.95
N ALA A 316 -21.58 1.58 -8.20
CA ALA A 316 -21.76 3.01 -8.47
C ALA A 316 -20.62 3.86 -7.92
N ALA A 317 -19.85 3.35 -6.97
CA ALA A 317 -18.66 3.96 -6.40
C ALA A 317 -17.67 2.87 -5.93
N TYR A 318 -16.44 3.29 -5.68
CA TYR A 318 -15.37 2.47 -5.11
C TYR A 318 -14.64 3.28 -4.03
N ILE A 319 -14.34 2.66 -2.91
CA ILE A 319 -13.46 3.22 -1.88
C ILE A 319 -12.15 2.46 -1.91
N GLY A 320 -11.10 3.15 -2.29
CA GLY A 320 -9.73 2.66 -2.31
C GLY A 320 -8.75 3.77 -1.99
N GLY A 321 -7.62 3.77 -2.63
CA GLY A 321 -6.59 4.77 -2.42
C GLY A 321 -6.04 5.39 -3.71
N ASN A 322 -5.19 6.38 -3.53
CA ASN A 322 -4.53 7.04 -4.66
C ASN A 322 -3.66 6.10 -5.50
N TRP A 323 -3.25 4.97 -4.94
CA TRP A 323 -2.52 3.91 -5.64
C TRP A 323 -3.34 3.22 -6.74
N ASP A 324 -4.69 3.29 -6.67
CA ASP A 324 -5.59 2.71 -7.67
C ASP A 324 -5.93 3.67 -8.81
N VAL A 325 -5.72 4.98 -8.61
CA VAL A 325 -6.23 6.03 -9.50
C VAL A 325 -5.68 5.93 -10.92
N SER A 326 -4.37 5.76 -11.07
CA SER A 326 -3.74 5.66 -12.39
C SER A 326 -4.16 4.38 -13.13
N TYR A 327 -4.34 3.27 -12.40
CA TYR A 327 -4.85 2.02 -12.96
C TYR A 327 -6.29 2.17 -13.47
N ILE A 328 -7.17 2.73 -12.63
CA ILE A 328 -8.56 2.98 -12.99
C ILE A 328 -8.64 3.96 -14.17
N GLN A 329 -7.82 5.02 -14.16
CA GLN A 329 -7.71 5.95 -15.27
C GLN A 329 -7.39 5.23 -16.59
N SER A 330 -6.37 4.38 -16.57
CA SER A 330 -5.94 3.62 -17.75
C SER A 330 -7.01 2.65 -18.24
N ALA A 331 -7.62 1.89 -17.31
CA ALA A 331 -8.65 0.91 -17.63
C ALA A 331 -9.93 1.54 -18.20
N LEU A 332 -10.28 2.74 -17.75
CA LEU A 332 -11.49 3.44 -18.15
C LEU A 332 -11.36 4.29 -19.43
N LYS A 333 -10.14 4.58 -19.89
CA LYS A 333 -9.82 5.61 -20.88
C LYS A 333 -10.72 5.65 -22.12
N ASP A 334 -11.17 4.49 -22.59
CA ASP A 334 -12.01 4.36 -23.79
C ASP A 334 -13.48 4.02 -23.45
N THR A 335 -13.92 4.28 -22.23
CA THR A 335 -15.28 4.00 -21.75
C THR A 335 -16.02 5.30 -21.40
N ASP A 336 -17.37 5.23 -21.37
CA ASP A 336 -18.19 6.35 -20.92
C ASP A 336 -17.93 6.71 -19.45
N LEU A 337 -17.58 5.71 -18.63
CA LEU A 337 -17.27 5.87 -17.21
C LEU A 337 -16.04 6.77 -16.97
N TYR A 338 -15.10 6.85 -17.92
CA TYR A 338 -13.97 7.76 -17.83
C TYR A 338 -14.39 9.23 -17.61
N GLY A 339 -15.33 9.71 -18.41
CA GLY A 339 -15.81 11.09 -18.34
C GLY A 339 -16.68 11.39 -17.14
N THR A 340 -17.29 10.37 -16.53
CA THR A 340 -18.21 10.50 -15.41
C THR A 340 -17.58 10.16 -14.05
N THR A 341 -16.41 9.54 -14.04
CA THR A 341 -15.65 9.28 -12.80
C THR A 341 -15.22 10.61 -12.15
N LYS A 342 -15.56 10.75 -10.87
CA LYS A 342 -15.20 11.88 -10.01
C LYS A 342 -14.69 11.38 -8.67
N PHE A 343 -14.10 12.30 -7.88
CA PHE A 343 -13.44 12.02 -6.61
C PHE A 343 -14.18 12.72 -5.46
N ALA A 344 -14.27 12.04 -4.32
CA ALA A 344 -14.85 12.58 -3.11
C ALA A 344 -14.13 12.05 -1.86
N VAL A 345 -14.22 12.80 -0.78
CA VAL A 345 -13.85 12.27 0.55
C VAL A 345 -14.94 11.35 1.08
N LEU A 346 -14.60 10.49 2.04
CA LEU A 346 -15.60 9.68 2.72
C LEU A 346 -16.68 10.60 3.34
N PRO A 347 -17.95 10.22 3.29
CA PRO A 347 -19.03 11.02 3.89
C PRO A 347 -18.88 11.20 5.40
N GLN A 348 -19.49 12.25 5.96
CA GLN A 348 -19.50 12.52 7.39
C GLN A 348 -20.38 11.52 8.13
N PRO A 349 -19.88 10.85 9.19
CA PRO A 349 -20.70 10.03 10.06
C PRO A 349 -21.64 10.86 10.93
N ASP A 350 -22.81 10.34 11.26
CA ASP A 350 -23.66 10.92 12.29
C ASP A 350 -22.97 10.84 13.65
N GLY A 351 -23.03 11.94 14.41
CA GLY A 351 -22.42 12.03 15.73
C GLY A 351 -20.91 12.37 15.72
N ALA A 352 -20.26 12.39 14.56
CA ALA A 352 -18.91 12.89 14.44
C ALA A 352 -18.86 14.41 14.62
N THR A 353 -17.89 14.90 15.39
CA THR A 353 -17.80 16.34 15.78
C THR A 353 -16.61 17.04 15.18
N ALA A 354 -15.63 16.29 14.64
CA ALA A 354 -14.46 16.87 14.02
C ALA A 354 -14.65 17.15 12.51
N SER A 355 -13.64 17.69 11.86
CA SER A 355 -13.70 18.30 10.53
C SER A 355 -14.20 17.35 9.45
N TYR A 356 -15.17 17.80 8.65
CA TYR A 356 -15.49 17.22 7.36
C TYR A 356 -14.53 17.78 6.27
N LYS A 357 -14.43 17.08 5.13
CA LYS A 357 -13.48 17.33 4.02
C LYS A 357 -12.03 17.10 4.41
N THR A 358 -11.81 16.03 5.17
CA THR A 358 -10.48 15.42 5.34
C THR A 358 -10.41 14.10 4.59
N HIS A 359 -9.26 13.78 4.04
CA HIS A 359 -8.85 12.42 3.69
C HIS A 359 -7.66 12.04 4.55
N ASP A 360 -7.45 10.76 4.79
CA ASP A 360 -6.23 10.31 5.44
C ASP A 360 -5.02 10.55 4.51
N PHE A 361 -3.86 10.73 5.12
CA PHE A 361 -2.61 10.94 4.42
C PHE A 361 -1.47 10.36 5.24
N GLY A 362 -0.58 9.63 4.58
CA GLY A 362 0.63 9.13 5.21
C GLY A 362 1.63 8.67 4.17
N LEU A 363 2.89 8.62 4.60
CA LEU A 363 3.95 8.03 3.81
C LEU A 363 4.13 6.59 4.29
N GLY A 364 3.74 5.64 3.45
CA GLY A 364 3.82 4.22 3.80
C GLY A 364 5.25 3.71 3.85
N TYR A 365 6.14 4.23 2.97
CA TYR A 365 7.46 3.66 2.74
C TYR A 365 8.55 4.71 2.60
N SER A 366 9.78 4.30 2.98
CA SER A 366 11.03 5.04 2.73
C SER A 366 12.09 4.11 2.15
N VAL A 367 13.06 4.66 1.43
CA VAL A 367 14.28 3.95 1.07
C VAL A 367 15.21 3.94 2.28
N ALA A 368 15.51 2.75 2.78
CA ALA A 368 16.40 2.51 3.91
C ALA A 368 17.63 1.68 3.51
N ILE A 369 18.68 1.81 4.29
CA ILE A 369 19.96 1.12 4.09
C ILE A 369 20.22 0.19 5.28
N SER A 370 20.66 -1.03 4.98
CA SER A 370 21.09 -1.99 6.01
C SER A 370 22.41 -1.57 6.64
N PRO A 371 22.58 -1.68 7.98
CA PRO A 371 23.84 -1.39 8.64
C PRO A 371 25.04 -2.21 8.15
N LYS A 372 24.81 -3.40 7.56
CA LYS A 372 25.88 -4.24 6.98
C LYS A 372 26.66 -3.53 5.89
N VAL A 373 26.04 -2.60 5.15
CA VAL A 373 26.65 -1.83 4.07
C VAL A 373 27.75 -0.88 4.57
N ALA A 374 27.65 -0.40 5.80
CA ALA A 374 28.64 0.49 6.41
C ALA A 374 30.02 -0.17 6.61
N ASN A 375 30.12 -1.49 6.50
CA ASN A 375 31.39 -2.22 6.56
C ASN A 375 32.27 -2.01 5.31
N ASP A 376 31.67 -1.58 4.20
CA ASP A 376 32.36 -1.21 2.95
C ASP A 376 32.02 0.26 2.61
N PRO A 377 32.95 1.22 2.84
CA PRO A 377 32.70 2.62 2.57
C PRO A 377 32.34 2.93 1.12
N ALA A 378 32.91 2.22 0.15
CA ALA A 378 32.60 2.44 -1.27
C ALA A 378 31.18 1.94 -1.59
N LYS A 379 30.79 0.79 -1.04
CA LYS A 379 29.42 0.25 -1.17
C LYS A 379 28.39 1.16 -0.49
N LEU A 380 28.74 1.72 0.67
CA LEU A 380 27.87 2.67 1.37
C LEU A 380 27.63 3.94 0.52
N GLU A 381 28.66 4.49 -0.13
CA GLU A 381 28.46 5.65 -1.01
C GLU A 381 27.55 5.30 -2.20
N ALA A 382 27.66 4.11 -2.77
CA ALA A 382 26.77 3.66 -3.84
C ALA A 382 25.31 3.49 -3.35
N ALA A 383 25.11 2.92 -2.16
CA ALA A 383 23.78 2.77 -1.57
C ALA A 383 23.13 4.11 -1.24
N LYS A 384 23.92 5.10 -0.76
CA LYS A 384 23.44 6.47 -0.53
C LYS A 384 23.03 7.15 -1.81
N ASP A 385 23.87 7.06 -2.83
CA ASP A 385 23.62 7.68 -4.13
C ASP A 385 22.34 7.14 -4.76
N LEU A 386 22.15 5.81 -4.74
CA LEU A 386 20.90 5.18 -5.16
C LEU A 386 19.69 5.69 -4.37
N ALA A 387 19.80 5.77 -3.04
CA ALA A 387 18.72 6.27 -2.20
C ALA A 387 18.39 7.74 -2.49
N TYR A 388 19.38 8.56 -2.76
CA TYR A 388 19.20 9.97 -3.12
C TYR A 388 18.47 10.13 -4.46
N GLU A 389 18.84 9.35 -5.47
CA GLU A 389 18.20 9.44 -6.79
C GLU A 389 16.76 8.90 -6.77
N LEU A 390 16.52 7.79 -6.09
CA LEU A 390 15.17 7.21 -5.93
C LEU A 390 14.18 8.12 -5.19
N THR A 391 14.66 9.13 -4.47
CA THR A 391 13.83 10.03 -3.65
C THR A 391 14.07 11.51 -3.97
N GLY A 392 15.02 11.80 -4.84
CA GLY A 392 15.49 13.13 -5.18
C GLY A 392 14.72 13.79 -6.33
N PRO A 393 15.31 14.86 -6.91
CA PRO A 393 14.69 15.62 -8.00
C PRO A 393 14.36 14.78 -9.24
N ALA A 394 15.21 13.81 -9.60
CA ALA A 394 14.98 12.94 -10.75
C ALA A 394 13.65 12.20 -10.64
N PHE A 395 13.36 11.64 -9.46
CA PHE A 395 12.08 10.98 -9.16
C PHE A 395 10.93 12.00 -9.12
N ALA A 396 11.08 13.08 -8.34
CA ALA A 396 10.01 14.06 -8.12
C ALA A 396 9.58 14.75 -9.44
N GLU A 397 10.53 15.16 -10.28
CA GLU A 397 10.24 15.77 -11.58
C GLU A 397 9.56 14.79 -12.54
N TYR A 398 10.00 13.53 -12.55
CA TYR A 398 9.40 12.51 -13.41
C TYR A 398 7.92 12.26 -13.06
N VAL A 399 7.62 12.05 -11.78
CA VAL A 399 6.25 11.75 -11.37
C VAL A 399 5.34 12.97 -11.41
N ALA A 400 5.87 14.17 -11.17
CA ALA A 400 5.12 15.42 -11.34
C ALA A 400 4.75 15.67 -12.81
N THR A 401 5.70 15.43 -13.72
CA THR A 401 5.53 15.70 -15.16
C THR A 401 4.61 14.67 -15.83
N ASN A 402 4.67 13.40 -15.41
CA ASN A 402 3.94 12.33 -16.08
C ASN A 402 2.61 11.97 -15.40
N TYR A 403 2.49 12.23 -14.09
CA TYR A 403 1.36 11.74 -13.29
C TYR A 403 0.73 12.82 -12.40
N ALA A 404 1.23 14.05 -12.41
CA ALA A 404 0.83 15.12 -11.49
C ALA A 404 0.95 14.72 -10.00
N LEU A 405 1.96 13.91 -9.66
CA LEU A 405 2.19 13.43 -8.30
C LEU A 405 3.33 14.19 -7.61
N GLY A 406 3.25 14.34 -6.29
CA GLY A 406 4.32 14.89 -5.47
C GLY A 406 5.40 13.88 -5.10
N GLY A 407 6.48 14.31 -4.47
CA GLY A 407 7.60 13.48 -3.97
C GLY A 407 8.17 14.07 -2.68
N LEU A 408 9.25 13.47 -2.16
CA LEU A 408 9.98 14.03 -1.02
C LEU A 408 10.60 15.39 -1.37
N THR A 409 11.11 15.51 -2.57
CA THR A 409 11.64 16.78 -3.10
C THR A 409 10.47 17.67 -3.49
N LYS A 410 10.46 18.89 -2.97
CA LYS A 410 9.44 19.90 -3.32
C LYS A 410 9.57 20.26 -4.81
N VAL A 411 8.53 19.93 -5.56
CA VAL A 411 8.32 20.49 -6.90
C VAL A 411 7.48 21.75 -6.72
N ALA A 412 8.02 22.91 -7.09
CA ALA A 412 7.45 24.20 -6.71
C ALA A 412 6.01 24.42 -7.23
N ASP A 413 5.75 24.00 -8.49
CA ASP A 413 4.42 24.11 -9.11
C ASP A 413 4.30 22.99 -10.16
N VAL A 414 3.31 22.11 -9.99
CA VAL A 414 2.97 21.12 -11.02
C VAL A 414 2.19 21.82 -12.12
N ASP A 415 2.73 21.78 -13.35
CA ASP A 415 2.02 22.34 -14.53
C ASP A 415 0.94 21.35 -14.99
N LEU A 416 -0.29 21.65 -14.66
CA LEU A 416 -1.46 20.84 -15.02
C LEU A 416 -1.97 21.06 -16.44
N SER A 417 -1.42 22.01 -17.21
CA SER A 417 -1.94 22.41 -18.53
C SER A 417 -1.89 21.30 -19.58
N GLY A 418 -1.00 20.31 -19.39
CA GLY A 418 -0.83 19.14 -20.28
C GLY A 418 -1.67 17.94 -19.90
N PHE A 419 -2.32 17.94 -18.73
CA PHE A 419 -3.07 16.82 -18.22
C PHE A 419 -4.56 16.87 -18.64
N ASP A 420 -5.18 15.70 -18.71
CA ASP A 420 -6.62 15.59 -18.92
C ASP A 420 -7.40 15.94 -17.64
N GLN A 421 -8.72 16.09 -17.80
CA GLN A 421 -9.59 16.52 -16.70
C GLN A 421 -9.64 15.51 -15.54
N PHE A 422 -9.49 14.22 -15.81
CA PHE A 422 -9.44 13.18 -14.77
C PHE A 422 -8.25 13.40 -13.83
N THR A 423 -7.06 13.58 -14.39
CA THR A 423 -5.84 13.87 -13.63
C THR A 423 -5.93 15.19 -12.87
N VAL A 424 -6.46 16.24 -13.51
CA VAL A 424 -6.66 17.55 -12.86
C VAL A 424 -7.66 17.46 -11.70
N ASP A 425 -8.76 16.74 -11.86
CA ASP A 425 -9.76 16.55 -10.81
C ASP A 425 -9.15 15.79 -9.61
N PHE A 426 -8.34 14.75 -9.88
CA PHE A 426 -7.67 14.01 -8.82
C PHE A 426 -6.59 14.84 -8.10
N TYR A 427 -5.78 15.59 -8.83
CA TYR A 427 -4.80 16.50 -8.22
C TYR A 427 -5.48 17.52 -7.29
N ASN A 428 -6.58 18.13 -7.74
CA ASN A 428 -7.34 19.04 -6.90
C ASN A 428 -7.90 18.35 -5.66
N TYR A 429 -8.45 17.13 -5.80
CA TYR A 429 -8.92 16.33 -4.68
C TYR A 429 -7.84 16.14 -3.62
N GLN A 430 -6.65 15.73 -4.04
CA GLN A 430 -5.58 15.33 -3.12
C GLN A 430 -4.84 16.52 -2.50
N TYR A 431 -4.60 17.59 -3.27
CA TYR A 431 -3.69 18.65 -2.84
C TYR A 431 -4.33 20.02 -2.63
N VAL A 432 -5.55 20.26 -3.13
CA VAL A 432 -6.16 21.60 -3.14
C VAL A 432 -7.44 21.68 -2.33
N ASP A 433 -8.40 20.77 -2.56
CA ASP A 433 -9.76 20.90 -2.08
C ASP A 433 -9.98 20.36 -0.67
N ASN A 434 -9.12 19.44 -0.22
CA ASN A 434 -9.29 18.72 1.03
C ASN A 434 -8.07 18.87 1.94
N LYS A 435 -8.28 18.61 3.24
CA LYS A 435 -7.22 18.58 4.23
C LYS A 435 -6.80 17.14 4.50
N ALA A 436 -5.53 16.96 4.88
CA ALA A 436 -5.03 15.68 5.33
C ALA A 436 -5.31 15.45 6.83
N CYS A 437 -5.65 14.22 7.20
CA CYS A 437 -5.51 13.66 8.53
C CYS A 437 -4.54 12.48 8.49
N GLU A 438 -4.07 11.98 9.63
CA GLU A 438 -3.05 10.93 9.64
C GLU A 438 -3.64 9.56 9.37
N ILE A 439 -3.01 8.82 8.46
CA ILE A 439 -3.29 7.41 8.26
C ILE A 439 -2.65 6.58 9.36
N TYR A 440 -3.42 5.71 10.02
CA TYR A 440 -2.95 4.99 11.21
C TYR A 440 -1.76 4.07 10.95
N ASP A 441 -1.71 3.42 9.79
CA ASP A 441 -0.65 2.48 9.44
C ASP A 441 0.73 3.12 9.21
N SER A 442 0.79 4.43 9.01
CA SER A 442 2.07 5.15 8.94
C SER A 442 2.65 5.48 10.32
N TYR A 443 1.81 5.52 11.37
CA TYR A 443 2.18 6.09 12.67
C TYR A 443 2.09 5.09 13.83
N ILE A 444 1.23 4.08 13.73
CA ILE A 444 1.00 3.08 14.78
C ILE A 444 1.96 1.91 14.55
N SER A 445 2.52 1.35 15.63
CA SER A 445 3.47 0.22 15.50
C SER A 445 2.84 -1.00 14.84
N SER A 446 3.65 -1.77 14.11
CA SER A 446 3.21 -2.98 13.40
C SER A 446 2.48 -3.97 14.32
N ALA A 447 2.93 -4.13 15.55
CA ALA A 447 2.29 -5.04 16.52
C ALA A 447 0.83 -4.63 16.86
N VAL A 448 0.57 -3.33 16.99
CA VAL A 448 -0.80 -2.81 17.20
C VAL A 448 -1.61 -2.89 15.91
N TRP A 449 -0.97 -2.56 14.79
CA TRP A 449 -1.59 -2.58 13.47
C TRP A 449 -2.08 -3.98 13.07
N ASP A 450 -1.29 -5.04 13.33
CA ASP A 450 -1.67 -6.43 13.06
C ASP A 450 -2.89 -6.87 13.88
N VAL A 451 -2.92 -6.48 15.17
CA VAL A 451 -4.07 -6.76 16.04
C VAL A 451 -5.30 -6.01 15.53
N LEU A 452 -5.17 -4.72 15.25
CA LEU A 452 -6.28 -3.89 14.81
C LEU A 452 -6.88 -4.40 13.49
N ASN A 453 -6.05 -4.74 12.51
CA ASN A 453 -6.50 -5.26 11.22
C ASN A 453 -7.25 -6.60 11.35
N THR A 454 -6.71 -7.52 12.14
CA THR A 454 -7.35 -8.83 12.36
C THR A 454 -8.67 -8.69 13.10
N ASP A 455 -8.70 -7.84 14.12
CA ASP A 455 -9.89 -7.61 14.94
C ASP A 455 -10.96 -6.82 14.17
N LEU A 456 -10.60 -5.88 13.30
CA LEU A 456 -11.53 -5.20 12.42
C LEU A 456 -12.22 -6.19 11.48
N GLN A 457 -11.47 -7.09 10.84
CA GLN A 457 -12.05 -8.12 9.98
C GLN A 457 -13.03 -9.01 10.78
N SER A 458 -12.63 -9.46 11.98
CA SER A 458 -13.48 -10.26 12.87
C SER A 458 -14.71 -9.49 13.37
N MET A 459 -14.58 -8.19 13.65
CA MET A 459 -15.69 -7.33 14.03
C MET A 459 -16.74 -7.22 12.90
N LEU A 460 -16.26 -7.04 11.67
CA LEU A 460 -17.13 -6.95 10.49
C LEU A 460 -17.81 -8.30 10.16
N ASN A 461 -17.19 -9.42 10.51
CA ASN A 461 -17.82 -10.74 10.48
C ASN A 461 -18.82 -10.98 11.64
N GLY A 462 -18.90 -10.04 12.61
CA GLY A 462 -19.77 -10.17 13.78
C GLY A 462 -19.25 -11.07 14.90
N GLU A 463 -17.97 -11.44 14.88
CA GLU A 463 -17.33 -12.36 15.81
C GLU A 463 -16.94 -11.69 17.13
N ILE A 464 -16.53 -10.41 17.08
CA ILE A 464 -16.17 -9.62 18.26
C ILE A 464 -16.89 -8.27 18.28
N SER A 465 -16.90 -7.61 19.43
CA SER A 465 -17.50 -6.28 19.59
C SER A 465 -16.51 -5.15 19.29
N PRO A 466 -16.99 -3.94 18.95
CA PRO A 466 -16.15 -2.74 18.85
C PRO A 466 -15.35 -2.47 20.13
N GLU A 467 -15.92 -2.72 21.30
CA GLU A 467 -15.26 -2.57 22.59
C GLU A 467 -14.12 -3.59 22.77
N ASP A 468 -14.25 -4.80 22.21
CA ASP A 468 -13.18 -5.80 22.25
C ASP A 468 -12.03 -5.41 21.31
N VAL A 469 -12.32 -4.91 20.09
CA VAL A 469 -11.31 -4.33 19.19
C VAL A 469 -10.51 -3.24 19.90
N ALA A 470 -11.20 -2.28 20.51
CA ALA A 470 -10.55 -1.18 21.23
C ALA A 470 -9.65 -1.67 22.38
N LYS A 471 -10.12 -2.65 23.17
CA LYS A 471 -9.32 -3.23 24.29
C LYS A 471 -8.11 -4.01 23.81
N ASN A 472 -8.25 -4.79 22.74
CA ASN A 472 -7.16 -5.59 22.19
C ASN A 472 -6.08 -4.69 21.56
N ALA A 473 -6.49 -3.64 20.83
CA ALA A 473 -5.58 -2.63 20.31
C ALA A 473 -4.87 -1.87 21.44
N GLN A 474 -5.60 -1.48 22.50
CA GLN A 474 -5.01 -0.84 23.68
C GLN A 474 -4.00 -1.74 24.37
N LYS A 475 -4.32 -3.02 24.53
CA LYS A 475 -3.40 -3.99 25.13
C LYS A 475 -2.13 -4.15 24.29
N ALA A 476 -2.28 -4.31 22.97
CA ALA A 476 -1.13 -4.40 22.06
C ALA A 476 -0.27 -3.13 22.12
N TYR A 477 -0.90 -1.97 22.24
CA TYR A 477 -0.22 -0.69 22.43
C TYR A 477 0.58 -0.65 23.75
N GLU A 478 -0.01 -1.04 24.86
CA GLU A 478 0.65 -1.06 26.18
C GLU A 478 1.81 -2.05 26.24
N ASP A 479 1.67 -3.19 25.56
CA ASP A 479 2.69 -4.24 25.52
C ASP A 479 3.91 -3.87 24.63
N ASN A 480 3.76 -2.92 23.68
CA ASN A 480 4.78 -2.61 22.67
C ASN A 480 5.25 -1.14 22.65
N TYR A 481 4.76 -0.32 23.55
CA TYR A 481 5.16 1.07 23.73
C TYR A 481 5.62 1.24 25.19
#